data_b917e337bd9a009d046edd9b12af3b0e
#
_entry.id   b917e337bd9a009d046edd9b12af3b0e
#
_cell.length_a   1.000
_cell.length_b   1.000
_cell.length_c   1.000
_cell.angle_alpha   90.00
_cell.angle_beta   90.00
_cell.angle_gamma   90.00
#
_symmetry.space_group_name_H-M   'P 1'
#
loop_
_entity.id
_entity.type
_entity.pdbx_description
1 polymer ?
#
loop_
_entity_poly.entity_id
_entity_poly.type
_entity_poly.pdbx_seq_one_letter_code
_entity_poly.pdbx_strand_id
1 'polypeptide(L)'
;MTLDYNIYLELAVIPLDIMLCAFLVARYTNRTKVNVAFKRFAFAVMTADIVDVATAIVTSAHDRVPNALHYFFNIADSMCAALSGFLFIYYVYAYVKMEDSHYRVRNIINFCLLGADYLLLLTNPLTHWVFEYDEQGNYIHNFLFTTVAYGFPIVLFMIGSIYMLRHWSNYKKSQVITLIISIATIGIMSCLQMVFFDNYLITFFLASLGVLFICLSLETPEYERLIETMSQLHESQAREAAAQAKARLSHEVMLALSKAVDAKDHYTNGHSERVAIYSREIARRMGKNEKEQEEIYCMGLLHDVGKIGVPIEILNKKGKLTDEEFDAIKSHTVTGYEILKTITEIPGLSTGARWHHERYDGKGYPDGLSGEDIPEEARIICLADCYDAMTSRRSYSVPKPQDAVRAEILRCRSTQFDPLIADVMVRIIDDDTEFKMREIIEK
;
A
#
# COMPACT_ATOMS: atom_id res chain seq x y z
N MET A 1 -34.35 48.25 20.77
CA MET A 1 -34.09 48.25 19.34
C MET A 1 -34.78 47.00 18.78
N THR A 2 -35.88 47.17 18.09
CA THR A 2 -36.48 46.08 17.31
C THR A 2 -35.69 45.97 16.04
N LEU A 3 -35.12 44.82 15.75
CA LEU A 3 -34.45 44.56 14.47
C LEU A 3 -35.53 44.38 13.41
N ASP A 4 -35.35 45.07 12.27
CA ASP A 4 -36.28 44.94 11.14
C ASP A 4 -36.10 43.62 10.39
N TYR A 5 -34.94 42.99 10.62
CA TYR A 5 -34.58 41.67 10.09
C TYR A 5 -34.44 40.62 11.18
N ASN A 6 -34.87 39.39 10.86
CA ASN A 6 -34.65 38.23 11.72
C ASN A 6 -33.29 37.58 11.43
N ILE A 7 -32.32 37.87 12.30
CA ILE A 7 -30.90 37.46 12.18
C ILE A 7 -30.57 36.19 13.00
N TYR A 8 -31.56 35.51 13.59
CA TYR A 8 -31.27 34.42 14.54
C TYR A 8 -30.62 33.20 13.86
N LEU A 9 -30.94 32.94 12.58
CA LEU A 9 -30.36 31.81 11.86
C LEU A 9 -28.88 32.05 11.54
N GLU A 10 -28.53 33.24 11.03
CA GLU A 10 -27.14 33.61 10.74
C GLU A 10 -26.30 33.69 12.00
N LEU A 11 -26.85 34.29 13.08
CA LEU A 11 -26.15 34.30 14.38
C LEU A 11 -25.89 32.89 14.90
N ALA A 12 -26.80 31.92 14.64
CA ALA A 12 -26.63 30.55 15.07
C ALA A 12 -25.55 29.79 14.25
N VAL A 13 -25.34 30.17 12.98
CA VAL A 13 -24.37 29.47 12.11
C VAL A 13 -22.94 30.00 12.24
N ILE A 14 -22.72 31.26 12.64
CA ILE A 14 -21.38 31.83 12.81
C ILE A 14 -20.45 30.98 13.71
N PRO A 15 -20.87 30.45 14.88
CA PRO A 15 -20.04 29.55 15.66
C PRO A 15 -19.69 28.24 14.91
N LEU A 16 -20.62 27.72 14.09
CA LEU A 16 -20.39 26.53 13.26
C LEU A 16 -19.32 26.81 12.19
N ASP A 17 -19.38 27.96 11.52
CA ASP A 17 -18.42 28.38 10.51
C ASP A 17 -17.03 28.61 11.09
N ILE A 18 -16.95 29.25 12.26
CA ILE A 18 -15.68 29.41 12.99
C ILE A 18 -15.08 28.05 13.30
N MET A 19 -15.90 27.13 13.81
CA MET A 19 -15.47 25.79 14.15
C MET A 19 -15.02 24.99 12.90
N LEU A 20 -15.76 25.12 11.80
CA LEU A 20 -15.42 24.50 10.51
C LEU A 20 -14.12 25.08 9.95
N CYS A 21 -13.95 26.39 9.93
CA CYS A 21 -12.72 27.05 9.50
C CYS A 21 -11.51 26.66 10.36
N ALA A 22 -11.67 26.60 11.69
CA ALA A 22 -10.63 26.14 12.61
C ALA A 22 -10.26 24.66 12.32
N PHE A 23 -11.25 23.80 12.13
CA PHE A 23 -11.05 22.42 11.74
C PHE A 23 -10.28 22.28 10.41
N LEU A 24 -10.67 23.05 9.39
CA LEU A 24 -10.01 23.06 8.10
C LEU A 24 -8.55 23.54 8.20
N VAL A 25 -8.26 24.52 9.03
CA VAL A 25 -6.89 24.97 9.26
C VAL A 25 -6.05 23.90 9.94
N ALA A 26 -6.59 23.27 10.98
CA ALA A 26 -5.88 22.26 11.76
C ALA A 26 -5.64 20.95 10.97
N ARG A 27 -6.64 20.52 10.20
CA ARG A 27 -6.62 19.20 9.52
C ARG A 27 -5.92 19.24 8.17
N TYR A 28 -6.16 20.28 7.37
CA TYR A 28 -5.61 20.38 6.02
C TYR A 28 -4.25 21.10 6.02
N THR A 29 -3.25 20.47 6.64
CA THR A 29 -1.87 20.99 6.66
C THR A 29 -1.20 20.92 5.29
N ASN A 30 -1.57 19.94 4.46
CA ASN A 30 -1.06 19.80 3.09
C ASN A 30 -1.59 20.92 2.19
N ARG A 31 -0.67 21.63 1.52
CA ARG A 31 -0.98 22.74 0.59
C ARG A 31 -1.32 22.25 -0.81
N THR A 32 -2.24 21.32 -0.96
CA THR A 32 -2.77 21.00 -2.30
C THR A 32 -3.56 22.18 -2.84
N LYS A 33 -3.62 22.34 -4.19
CA LYS A 33 -4.43 23.41 -4.83
C LYS A 33 -5.89 23.34 -4.38
N VAL A 34 -6.43 22.12 -4.25
CA VAL A 34 -7.82 21.86 -3.83
C VAL A 34 -8.04 22.33 -2.39
N ASN A 35 -7.20 21.90 -1.45
CA ASN A 35 -7.34 22.26 -0.03
C ASN A 35 -7.22 23.77 0.18
N VAL A 36 -6.34 24.44 -0.55
CA VAL A 36 -6.21 25.91 -0.48
C VAL A 36 -7.44 26.60 -1.02
N ALA A 37 -7.98 26.13 -2.15
CA ALA A 37 -9.18 26.67 -2.77
C ALA A 37 -10.40 26.50 -1.86
N PHE A 38 -10.58 25.30 -1.28
CA PHE A 38 -11.67 24.99 -0.37
C PHE A 38 -11.62 25.86 0.90
N LYS A 39 -10.46 25.99 1.53
CA LYS A 39 -10.29 26.89 2.68
C LYS A 39 -10.69 28.33 2.34
N ARG A 40 -10.21 28.86 1.21
CA ARG A 40 -10.56 30.23 0.77
C ARG A 40 -12.05 30.40 0.61
N PHE A 41 -12.72 29.42 0.00
CA PHE A 41 -14.17 29.40 -0.16
C PHE A 41 -14.88 29.39 1.20
N ALA A 42 -14.53 28.48 2.11
CA ALA A 42 -15.14 28.41 3.45
C ALA A 42 -14.95 29.69 4.24
N PHE A 43 -13.75 30.30 4.22
CA PHE A 43 -13.50 31.57 4.88
C PHE A 43 -14.30 32.72 4.27
N ALA A 44 -14.52 32.72 2.95
CA ALA A 44 -15.34 33.74 2.30
C ALA A 44 -16.81 33.64 2.72
N VAL A 45 -17.37 32.42 2.82
CA VAL A 45 -18.74 32.22 3.30
C VAL A 45 -18.87 32.70 4.75
N MET A 46 -17.98 32.28 5.64
CA MET A 46 -17.96 32.76 7.04
C MET A 46 -17.89 34.30 7.12
N THR A 47 -17.07 34.92 6.26
CA THR A 47 -16.94 36.37 6.25
C THR A 47 -18.25 37.04 5.77
N ALA A 48 -18.90 36.43 4.78
CA ALA A 48 -20.19 36.91 4.28
C ALA A 48 -21.28 36.84 5.36
N ASP A 49 -21.39 35.74 6.12
CA ASP A 49 -22.32 35.62 7.26
C ASP A 49 -22.12 36.72 8.29
N ILE A 50 -20.87 37.00 8.66
CA ILE A 50 -20.55 38.05 9.65
C ILE A 50 -20.93 39.46 9.13
N VAL A 51 -20.64 39.71 7.85
CA VAL A 51 -20.95 40.99 7.22
C VAL A 51 -22.45 41.18 7.02
N ASP A 52 -23.19 40.12 6.66
CA ASP A 52 -24.65 40.14 6.48
C ASP A 52 -25.35 40.49 7.80
N VAL A 53 -24.95 39.85 8.92
CA VAL A 53 -25.46 40.19 10.24
C VAL A 53 -25.14 41.64 10.63
N ALA A 54 -23.92 42.09 10.34
CA ALA A 54 -23.54 43.48 10.62
C ALA A 54 -24.35 44.48 9.77
N THR A 55 -24.60 44.14 8.49
CA THR A 55 -25.43 44.93 7.59
C THR A 55 -26.86 45.05 8.10
N ALA A 56 -27.47 43.92 8.54
CA ALA A 56 -28.82 43.90 9.08
C ALA A 56 -28.94 44.76 10.38
N ILE A 57 -27.94 44.70 11.25
CA ILE A 57 -27.89 45.53 12.48
C ILE A 57 -27.80 47.00 12.13
N VAL A 58 -26.92 47.36 11.18
CA VAL A 58 -26.71 48.77 10.76
C VAL A 58 -27.96 49.29 10.06
N THR A 59 -28.57 48.49 9.14
CA THR A 59 -29.79 48.88 8.41
C THR A 59 -30.97 49.08 9.39
N SER A 60 -31.14 48.23 10.39
CA SER A 60 -32.16 48.38 11.43
C SER A 60 -31.93 49.58 12.39
N ALA A 61 -30.78 50.21 12.33
CA ALA A 61 -30.43 51.36 13.15
C ALA A 61 -30.44 52.68 12.36
N HIS A 62 -31.24 52.78 11.30
CA HIS A 62 -31.22 53.87 10.30
C HIS A 62 -31.25 55.28 10.92
N ASP A 63 -32.03 55.53 11.99
CA ASP A 63 -32.10 56.81 12.68
C ASP A 63 -30.84 57.22 13.44
N ARG A 64 -29.89 56.31 13.67
CA ARG A 64 -28.74 56.52 14.54
C ARG A 64 -27.39 56.40 13.86
N VAL A 65 -27.39 55.98 12.59
CA VAL A 65 -26.19 55.68 11.84
C VAL A 65 -26.11 56.56 10.60
N PRO A 66 -24.92 57.13 10.25
CA PRO A 66 -24.77 57.96 9.05
C PRO A 66 -25.00 57.11 7.77
N ASN A 67 -25.63 57.73 6.74
CA ASN A 67 -25.88 57.07 5.44
C ASN A 67 -24.62 56.48 4.80
N ALA A 68 -23.47 57.10 4.96
CA ALA A 68 -22.20 56.58 4.47
C ALA A 68 -21.87 55.17 5.04
N LEU A 69 -22.24 54.89 6.31
CA LEU A 69 -22.02 53.58 6.91
C LEU A 69 -23.01 52.53 6.38
N HIS A 70 -24.24 52.95 6.09
CA HIS A 70 -25.23 52.08 5.43
C HIS A 70 -24.77 51.67 4.04
N TYR A 71 -24.29 52.63 3.23
CA TYR A 71 -23.69 52.29 1.91
C TYR A 71 -22.52 51.35 2.06
N PHE A 72 -21.63 51.58 3.00
CA PHE A 72 -20.46 50.76 3.22
C PHE A 72 -20.83 49.29 3.52
N PHE A 73 -21.72 49.05 4.48
CA PHE A 73 -22.07 47.66 4.87
C PHE A 73 -22.87 46.96 3.77
N ASN A 74 -23.84 47.60 3.08
CA ASN A 74 -24.60 46.96 1.99
C ASN A 74 -23.73 46.66 0.78
N ILE A 75 -22.75 47.51 0.47
CA ILE A 75 -21.75 47.25 -0.59
C ILE A 75 -20.86 46.09 -0.18
N ALA A 76 -20.36 46.07 1.04
CA ALA A 76 -19.48 45.01 1.57
C ALA A 76 -20.16 43.63 1.59
N ASP A 77 -21.44 43.62 1.97
CA ASP A 77 -22.25 42.39 1.95
C ASP A 77 -22.40 41.81 0.54
N SER A 78 -22.86 42.62 -0.40
CA SER A 78 -22.99 42.19 -1.81
C SER A 78 -21.63 41.75 -2.41
N MET A 79 -20.53 42.43 -2.07
CA MET A 79 -19.19 42.05 -2.51
C MET A 79 -18.75 40.73 -1.91
N CYS A 80 -19.05 40.43 -0.64
CA CYS A 80 -18.75 39.17 0.02
C CYS A 80 -19.54 38.02 -0.61
N ALA A 81 -20.81 38.23 -0.94
CA ALA A 81 -21.64 37.27 -1.64
C ALA A 81 -21.05 36.88 -3.00
N ALA A 82 -20.72 37.90 -3.83
CA ALA A 82 -20.08 37.68 -5.12
C ALA A 82 -18.73 36.96 -5.01
N LEU A 83 -17.90 37.30 -4.03
CA LEU A 83 -16.62 36.65 -3.76
C LEU A 83 -16.80 35.18 -3.39
N SER A 84 -17.78 34.84 -2.58
CA SER A 84 -18.04 33.46 -2.17
C SER A 84 -18.40 32.59 -3.40
N GLY A 85 -19.26 33.08 -4.29
CA GLY A 85 -19.59 32.42 -5.55
C GLY A 85 -18.38 32.24 -6.48
N PHE A 86 -17.53 33.26 -6.59
CA PHE A 86 -16.29 33.18 -7.37
C PHE A 86 -15.32 32.15 -6.80
N LEU A 87 -15.13 32.11 -5.51
CA LEU A 87 -14.22 31.17 -4.84
C LEU A 87 -14.77 29.74 -4.88
N PHE A 88 -16.10 29.57 -4.90
CA PHE A 88 -16.71 28.26 -5.17
C PHE A 88 -16.35 27.74 -6.56
N ILE A 89 -16.48 28.55 -7.62
CA ILE A 89 -16.05 28.14 -8.97
C ILE A 89 -14.56 27.78 -8.99
N TYR A 90 -13.74 28.59 -8.33
CA TYR A 90 -12.30 28.33 -8.27
C TYR A 90 -11.99 27.01 -7.55
N TYR A 91 -12.72 26.71 -6.47
CA TYR A 91 -12.64 25.42 -5.78
C TYR A 91 -13.05 24.26 -6.71
N VAL A 92 -14.18 24.39 -7.41
CA VAL A 92 -14.66 23.36 -8.36
C VAL A 92 -13.62 23.08 -9.44
N TYR A 93 -13.00 24.10 -10.01
CA TYR A 93 -11.96 23.92 -11.02
C TYR A 93 -10.72 23.23 -10.46
N ALA A 94 -10.32 23.56 -9.23
CA ALA A 94 -9.20 22.88 -8.56
C ALA A 94 -9.54 21.41 -8.28
N TYR A 95 -10.78 21.12 -7.86
CA TYR A 95 -11.24 19.78 -7.50
C TYR A 95 -11.34 18.86 -8.74
N VAL A 96 -11.84 19.36 -9.86
CA VAL A 96 -11.97 18.61 -11.12
C VAL A 96 -10.62 18.39 -11.82
N LYS A 97 -9.52 18.94 -11.28
CA LYS A 97 -8.16 18.87 -11.86
C LYS A 97 -8.08 19.34 -13.32
N MET A 98 -8.78 20.41 -13.65
CA MET A 98 -8.81 20.91 -15.02
C MET A 98 -7.56 21.71 -15.37
N GLU A 99 -6.68 21.07 -16.10
CA GLU A 99 -5.59 21.69 -16.85
C GLU A 99 -5.89 21.60 -18.37
N ASP A 100 -7.08 22.06 -18.80
CA ASP A 100 -7.32 22.20 -20.23
C ASP A 100 -6.81 23.57 -20.74
N SER A 101 -6.64 23.67 -22.06
CA SER A 101 -6.14 24.88 -22.70
C SER A 101 -7.03 26.12 -22.46
N HIS A 102 -8.29 25.91 -22.09
CA HIS A 102 -9.28 26.97 -21.87
C HIS A 102 -9.42 27.39 -20.39
N TYR A 103 -8.75 26.71 -19.46
CA TYR A 103 -8.80 27.04 -18.03
C TYR A 103 -8.40 28.49 -17.74
N ARG A 104 -7.33 28.98 -18.38
CA ARG A 104 -6.88 30.39 -18.21
C ARG A 104 -7.91 31.39 -18.70
N VAL A 105 -8.53 31.15 -19.87
CA VAL A 105 -9.53 32.04 -20.45
C VAL A 105 -10.79 32.12 -19.56
N ARG A 106 -11.26 30.94 -19.06
CA ARG A 106 -12.41 30.92 -18.14
C ARG A 106 -12.17 31.67 -16.86
N ASN A 107 -10.99 31.48 -16.25
CA ASN A 107 -10.59 32.22 -15.04
C ASN A 107 -10.54 33.74 -15.28
N ILE A 108 -10.01 34.18 -16.42
CA ILE A 108 -9.99 35.60 -16.80
C ILE A 108 -11.42 36.13 -16.95
N ILE A 109 -12.32 35.40 -17.63
CA ILE A 109 -13.72 35.78 -17.77
C ILE A 109 -14.39 35.93 -16.40
N ASN A 110 -14.27 34.92 -15.51
CA ASN A 110 -14.85 34.98 -14.18
C ASN A 110 -14.27 36.12 -13.32
N PHE A 111 -12.99 36.40 -13.47
CA PHE A 111 -12.35 37.53 -12.79
C PHE A 111 -12.84 38.88 -13.33
N CYS A 112 -13.00 39.00 -14.63
CA CYS A 112 -13.58 40.21 -15.26
C CYS A 112 -15.05 40.46 -14.85
N LEU A 113 -15.84 39.35 -14.74
CA LEU A 113 -17.21 39.43 -14.27
C LEU A 113 -17.29 39.93 -12.82
N LEU A 114 -16.47 39.35 -11.92
CA LEU A 114 -16.37 39.80 -10.52
C LEU A 114 -15.93 41.27 -10.45
N GLY A 115 -14.93 41.65 -11.25
CA GLY A 115 -14.46 43.03 -11.32
C GLY A 115 -15.54 44.02 -11.81
N ALA A 116 -16.36 43.63 -12.76
CA ALA A 116 -17.48 44.46 -13.24
C ALA A 116 -18.56 44.61 -12.14
N ASP A 117 -18.91 43.53 -11.45
CA ASP A 117 -19.85 43.57 -10.32
C ASP A 117 -19.35 44.49 -9.20
N TYR A 118 -18.08 44.35 -8.82
CA TYR A 118 -17.45 45.23 -7.82
C TYR A 118 -17.43 46.70 -8.26
N LEU A 119 -17.18 46.97 -9.53
CA LEU A 119 -17.21 48.34 -10.06
C LEU A 119 -18.61 48.95 -9.93
N LEU A 120 -19.67 48.21 -10.30
CA LEU A 120 -21.04 48.62 -10.12
C LEU A 120 -21.40 48.96 -8.68
N LEU A 121 -21.02 48.07 -7.76
CA LEU A 121 -21.23 48.24 -6.32
C LEU A 121 -20.48 49.46 -5.76
N LEU A 122 -19.18 49.60 -6.06
CA LEU A 122 -18.34 50.69 -5.57
C LEU A 122 -18.77 52.08 -6.14
N THR A 123 -19.34 52.11 -7.32
CA THR A 123 -19.87 53.35 -7.93
C THR A 123 -21.31 53.68 -7.48
N ASN A 124 -22.00 52.74 -6.82
CA ASN A 124 -23.39 52.88 -6.42
C ASN A 124 -23.68 54.13 -5.58
N PRO A 125 -22.82 54.58 -4.62
CA PRO A 125 -23.05 55.84 -3.86
C PRO A 125 -23.18 57.10 -4.77
N LEU A 126 -22.68 57.03 -6.02
CA LEU A 126 -22.75 58.11 -7.00
C LEU A 126 -23.84 57.90 -8.07
N THR A 127 -24.05 56.61 -8.44
CA THR A 127 -24.93 56.26 -9.53
C THR A 127 -26.35 55.93 -9.10
N HIS A 128 -26.53 55.46 -7.89
CA HIS A 128 -27.77 54.93 -7.33
C HIS A 128 -28.43 53.84 -8.17
N TRP A 129 -27.66 53.09 -8.95
CA TRP A 129 -28.19 52.07 -9.87
C TRP A 129 -28.62 50.78 -9.20
N VAL A 130 -27.97 50.45 -8.07
CA VAL A 130 -28.24 49.20 -7.33
C VAL A 130 -29.26 49.48 -6.24
N PHE A 131 -28.96 50.42 -5.36
CA PHE A 131 -29.83 50.83 -4.24
C PHE A 131 -29.56 52.28 -3.83
N GLU A 132 -30.54 52.89 -3.12
CA GLU A 132 -30.40 54.19 -2.53
C GLU A 132 -31.11 54.28 -1.18
N TYR A 133 -30.94 55.42 -0.46
CA TYR A 133 -31.65 55.74 0.74
C TYR A 133 -32.45 57.00 0.52
N ASP A 134 -33.75 56.98 0.95
CA ASP A 134 -34.60 58.16 0.89
C ASP A 134 -34.22 59.21 1.93
N GLU A 135 -34.92 60.37 1.91
CA GLU A 135 -34.67 61.43 2.87
C GLU A 135 -34.97 61.05 4.34
N GLN A 136 -35.72 59.97 4.54
CA GLN A 136 -36.10 59.40 5.82
C GLN A 136 -35.15 58.25 6.25
N GLY A 137 -34.15 57.91 5.40
CA GLY A 137 -33.19 56.83 5.64
C GLY A 137 -33.69 55.44 5.32
N ASN A 138 -34.83 55.30 4.62
CA ASN A 138 -35.31 54.00 4.22
C ASN A 138 -34.52 53.46 3.01
N TYR A 139 -34.27 52.18 3.00
CA TYR A 139 -33.52 51.48 1.95
C TYR A 139 -34.44 51.21 0.76
N ILE A 140 -34.04 51.65 -0.42
CA ILE A 140 -34.79 51.50 -1.68
C ILE A 140 -33.97 50.68 -2.66
N HIS A 141 -34.58 49.61 -3.17
CA HIS A 141 -33.99 48.78 -4.20
C HIS A 141 -34.21 49.38 -5.59
N ASN A 142 -33.14 49.60 -6.36
CA ASN A 142 -33.18 50.10 -7.69
C ASN A 142 -33.12 48.97 -8.73
N PHE A 143 -33.22 49.29 -10.01
CA PHE A 143 -33.45 48.32 -11.11
C PHE A 143 -32.35 47.22 -11.22
N LEU A 144 -31.11 47.44 -10.77
CA LEU A 144 -30.04 46.47 -10.81
C LEU A 144 -29.89 45.69 -9.49
N PHE A 145 -30.60 46.06 -8.45
CA PHE A 145 -30.43 45.42 -7.13
C PHE A 145 -30.57 43.90 -7.19
N THR A 146 -31.68 43.40 -7.71
CA THR A 146 -31.93 41.96 -7.82
C THR A 146 -30.85 41.23 -8.64
N THR A 147 -30.35 41.89 -9.68
CA THR A 147 -29.31 41.29 -10.56
C THR A 147 -27.96 41.23 -9.87
N VAL A 148 -27.55 42.29 -9.17
CA VAL A 148 -26.22 42.41 -8.54
C VAL A 148 -26.17 41.67 -7.21
N ALA A 149 -27.14 41.91 -6.32
CA ALA A 149 -27.12 41.34 -4.97
C ALA A 149 -27.45 39.85 -4.96
N TYR A 150 -28.36 39.37 -5.80
CA TYR A 150 -28.79 37.96 -5.83
C TYR A 150 -28.44 37.23 -7.12
N GLY A 151 -28.68 37.84 -8.27
CA GLY A 151 -28.53 37.16 -9.57
C GLY A 151 -27.10 36.76 -9.87
N PHE A 152 -26.13 37.63 -9.61
CA PHE A 152 -24.73 37.38 -9.93
C PHE A 152 -24.13 36.25 -9.07
N PRO A 153 -24.21 36.23 -7.73
CA PRO A 153 -23.77 35.14 -6.92
C PRO A 153 -24.42 33.79 -7.29
N ILE A 154 -25.76 33.79 -7.53
CA ILE A 154 -26.50 32.58 -7.91
C ILE A 154 -25.98 32.01 -9.24
N VAL A 155 -25.76 32.87 -10.24
CA VAL A 155 -25.22 32.47 -11.55
C VAL A 155 -23.84 31.83 -11.41
N LEU A 156 -22.96 32.39 -10.57
CA LEU A 156 -21.64 31.82 -10.31
C LEU A 156 -21.75 30.46 -9.65
N PHE A 157 -22.61 30.29 -8.63
CA PHE A 157 -22.89 28.99 -8.02
C PHE A 157 -23.45 27.98 -9.02
N MET A 158 -24.38 28.38 -9.89
CA MET A 158 -24.92 27.52 -10.93
C MET A 158 -23.87 27.08 -11.95
N ILE A 159 -23.00 27.99 -12.40
CA ILE A 159 -21.90 27.65 -13.32
C ILE A 159 -20.97 26.58 -12.67
N GLY A 160 -20.53 26.78 -11.44
CA GLY A 160 -19.71 25.83 -10.70
C GLY A 160 -20.39 24.47 -10.57
N SER A 161 -21.67 24.48 -10.26
CA SER A 161 -22.50 23.29 -10.07
C SER A 161 -22.73 22.49 -11.36
N ILE A 162 -23.09 23.16 -12.44
CA ILE A 162 -23.24 22.53 -13.77
C ILE A 162 -21.92 21.93 -14.21
N TYR A 163 -20.83 22.61 -13.91
CA TYR A 163 -19.51 22.13 -14.23
C TYR A 163 -19.14 20.85 -13.49
N MET A 164 -19.42 20.77 -12.21
CA MET A 164 -19.24 19.58 -11.39
C MET A 164 -20.12 18.42 -11.87
N LEU A 165 -21.39 18.70 -12.18
CA LEU A 165 -22.33 17.70 -12.70
C LEU A 165 -21.90 17.16 -14.07
N ARG A 166 -21.32 17.99 -14.93
CA ARG A 166 -20.82 17.55 -16.25
C ARG A 166 -19.67 16.54 -16.15
N HIS A 167 -18.96 16.54 -15.03
CA HIS A 167 -17.85 15.62 -14.77
C HIS A 167 -18.20 14.55 -13.71
N TRP A 168 -19.49 14.24 -13.55
CA TRP A 168 -20.04 13.36 -12.52
C TRP A 168 -19.45 11.95 -12.49
N SER A 169 -18.98 11.44 -13.66
CA SER A 169 -18.34 10.13 -13.78
C SER A 169 -17.07 9.98 -12.93
N ASN A 170 -16.48 11.09 -12.48
CA ASN A 170 -15.28 11.12 -11.68
C ASN A 170 -15.56 11.01 -10.16
N TYR A 171 -16.87 10.96 -9.79
CA TYR A 171 -17.31 11.00 -8.39
C TYR A 171 -18.10 9.76 -7.99
N LYS A 172 -18.11 9.43 -6.70
CA LYS A 172 -19.01 8.42 -6.15
C LYS A 172 -20.45 8.93 -6.25
N LYS A 173 -21.42 8.03 -6.50
CA LYS A 173 -22.87 8.41 -6.60
C LYS A 173 -23.36 9.20 -5.39
N SER A 174 -22.91 8.82 -4.18
CA SER A 174 -23.27 9.55 -2.95
C SER A 174 -22.82 11.00 -2.96
N GLN A 175 -21.60 11.28 -3.43
CA GLN A 175 -21.05 12.64 -3.56
C GLN A 175 -21.86 13.51 -4.51
N VAL A 176 -22.24 12.94 -5.67
CA VAL A 176 -23.07 13.63 -6.67
C VAL A 176 -24.45 13.93 -6.09
N ILE A 177 -25.08 12.97 -5.40
CA ILE A 177 -26.39 13.17 -4.79
C ILE A 177 -26.33 14.26 -3.72
N THR A 178 -25.36 14.23 -2.80
CA THR A 178 -25.19 15.25 -1.77
C THR A 178 -25.00 16.64 -2.38
N LEU A 179 -24.19 16.75 -3.43
CA LEU A 179 -23.97 18.00 -4.13
C LEU A 179 -25.27 18.53 -4.78
N ILE A 180 -26.02 17.67 -5.48
CA ILE A 180 -27.31 18.04 -6.10
C ILE A 180 -28.28 18.54 -5.03
N ILE A 181 -28.40 17.83 -3.90
CA ILE A 181 -29.27 18.23 -2.80
C ILE A 181 -28.84 19.58 -2.24
N SER A 182 -27.54 19.81 -1.97
CA SER A 182 -27.03 21.07 -1.44
C SER A 182 -27.34 22.23 -2.38
N ILE A 183 -27.07 22.08 -3.67
CA ILE A 183 -27.32 23.11 -4.70
C ILE A 183 -28.81 23.42 -4.82
N ALA A 184 -29.64 22.38 -4.90
CA ALA A 184 -31.09 22.54 -5.01
C ALA A 184 -31.67 23.23 -3.77
N THR A 185 -31.18 22.87 -2.58
CA THR A 185 -31.62 23.49 -1.32
C THR A 185 -31.25 24.96 -1.29
N ILE A 186 -29.99 25.34 -1.57
CA ILE A 186 -29.54 26.73 -1.61
C ILE A 186 -30.35 27.52 -2.64
N GLY A 187 -30.50 27.01 -3.87
CA GLY A 187 -31.22 27.70 -4.96
C GLY A 187 -32.71 27.91 -4.65
N ILE A 188 -33.39 26.86 -4.18
CA ILE A 188 -34.85 26.94 -3.85
C ILE A 188 -35.07 27.91 -2.69
N MET A 189 -34.24 27.83 -1.65
CA MET A 189 -34.42 28.70 -0.49
C MET A 189 -34.06 30.16 -0.78
N SER A 190 -33.04 30.42 -1.61
CA SER A 190 -32.75 31.77 -2.07
C SER A 190 -33.90 32.38 -2.88
N CYS A 191 -34.58 31.59 -3.73
CA CYS A 191 -35.78 32.03 -4.42
C CYS A 191 -36.95 32.25 -3.45
N LEU A 192 -37.13 31.41 -2.46
CA LEU A 192 -38.18 31.56 -1.45
C LEU A 192 -37.94 32.79 -0.58
N GLN A 193 -36.72 33.06 -0.19
CA GLN A 193 -36.32 34.26 0.55
C GLN A 193 -36.72 35.53 -0.27
N MET A 194 -36.34 35.58 -1.53
CA MET A 194 -36.62 36.70 -2.41
C MET A 194 -38.14 36.98 -2.58
N VAL A 195 -38.99 35.93 -2.52
CA VAL A 195 -40.43 36.08 -2.81
C VAL A 195 -41.29 36.20 -1.54
N PHE A 196 -40.93 35.50 -0.47
CA PHE A 196 -41.83 35.31 0.68
C PHE A 196 -41.24 35.76 2.03
N PHE A 197 -39.92 35.94 2.11
CA PHE A 197 -39.24 36.12 3.36
C PHE A 197 -38.24 37.29 3.37
N ASP A 198 -38.66 38.45 2.81
CA ASP A 198 -37.80 39.64 2.73
C ASP A 198 -37.13 40.07 4.04
N ASN A 199 -37.76 39.76 5.17
CA ASN A 199 -37.24 40.13 6.51
C ASN A 199 -36.44 39.04 7.19
N TYR A 200 -36.16 37.92 6.50
CA TYR A 200 -35.38 36.81 7.04
C TYR A 200 -34.06 36.65 6.27
N LEU A 201 -32.97 36.67 6.97
CA LEU A 201 -31.67 36.31 6.39
C LEU A 201 -31.51 34.78 6.45
N ILE A 202 -31.51 34.11 5.33
CA ILE A 202 -31.44 32.62 5.25
C ILE A 202 -30.37 32.17 4.26
N THR A 203 -30.00 33.03 3.31
CA THR A 203 -29.14 32.63 2.18
C THR A 203 -27.76 32.16 2.60
N PHE A 204 -27.10 32.93 3.48
CA PHE A 204 -25.77 32.57 3.96
C PHE A 204 -25.78 31.41 4.96
N PHE A 205 -26.79 31.33 5.83
CA PHE A 205 -27.01 30.14 6.67
C PHE A 205 -27.01 28.86 5.83
N LEU A 206 -27.72 28.86 4.70
CA LEU A 206 -27.76 27.70 3.80
C LEU A 206 -26.45 27.50 3.02
N ALA A 207 -25.77 28.60 2.68
CA ALA A 207 -24.44 28.50 2.07
C ALA A 207 -23.43 27.83 3.02
N SER A 208 -23.44 28.16 4.30
CA SER A 208 -22.61 27.55 5.33
C SER A 208 -22.93 26.07 5.57
N LEU A 209 -24.22 25.70 5.59
CA LEU A 209 -24.60 24.29 5.58
C LEU A 209 -24.11 23.58 4.31
N GLY A 210 -24.15 24.23 3.14
CA GLY A 210 -23.61 23.72 1.89
C GLY A 210 -22.11 23.47 1.97
N VAL A 211 -21.34 24.40 2.55
CA VAL A 211 -19.89 24.21 2.80
C VAL A 211 -19.65 23.01 3.71
N LEU A 212 -20.43 22.85 4.78
CA LEU A 212 -20.34 21.71 5.69
C LEU A 212 -20.61 20.40 4.94
N PHE A 213 -21.68 20.33 4.14
CA PHE A 213 -21.98 19.14 3.33
C PHE A 213 -20.90 18.81 2.30
N ILE A 214 -20.33 19.82 1.66
CA ILE A 214 -19.18 19.64 0.75
C ILE A 214 -17.99 19.08 1.52
N CYS A 215 -17.69 19.62 2.70
CA CYS A 215 -16.62 19.14 3.56
C CYS A 215 -16.81 17.66 3.90
N LEU A 216 -17.98 17.27 4.34
CA LEU A 216 -18.27 15.91 4.75
C LEU A 216 -18.31 14.91 3.58
N SER A 217 -18.73 15.35 2.39
CA SER A 217 -18.96 14.46 1.26
C SER A 217 -17.82 14.40 0.25
N LEU A 218 -17.12 15.51 0.01
CA LEU A 218 -16.11 15.61 -1.02
C LEU A 218 -14.68 15.62 -0.46
N GLU A 219 -14.47 16.28 0.67
CA GLU A 219 -13.12 16.45 1.23
C GLU A 219 -12.67 15.31 2.15
N THR A 220 -13.60 14.45 2.63
CA THR A 220 -13.27 13.25 3.41
C THR A 220 -12.82 12.03 2.61
N PRO A 221 -13.15 11.84 1.30
CA PRO A 221 -12.75 10.66 0.54
C PRO A 221 -11.25 10.42 0.41
N GLU A 222 -10.42 11.46 0.45
CA GLU A 222 -8.96 11.29 0.45
C GLU A 222 -8.48 10.59 1.72
N TYR A 223 -9.10 10.88 2.85
CA TYR A 223 -8.81 10.23 4.12
C TYR A 223 -9.27 8.77 4.13
N GLU A 224 -10.45 8.47 3.60
CA GLU A 224 -10.94 7.09 3.44
C GLU A 224 -10.00 6.29 2.53
N ARG A 225 -9.58 6.85 1.38
CA ARG A 225 -8.61 6.22 0.47
C ARG A 225 -7.27 5.98 1.15
N LEU A 226 -6.81 6.92 1.97
CA LEU A 226 -5.56 6.77 2.71
C LEU A 226 -5.65 5.63 3.72
N ILE A 227 -6.75 5.55 4.49
CA ILE A 227 -7.01 4.46 5.44
C ILE A 227 -7.07 3.12 4.70
N GLU A 228 -7.80 3.04 3.57
CA GLU A 228 -7.90 1.84 2.77
C GLU A 228 -6.53 1.39 2.23
N THR A 229 -5.74 2.33 1.70
CA THR A 229 -4.38 2.06 1.21
C THR A 229 -3.46 1.59 2.33
N MET A 230 -3.53 2.23 3.51
CA MET A 230 -2.74 1.83 4.68
C MET A 230 -3.17 0.43 5.18
N SER A 231 -4.47 0.12 5.16
CA SER A 231 -4.99 -1.19 5.52
C SER A 231 -4.48 -2.28 4.57
N GLN A 232 -4.52 -2.03 3.25
CA GLN A 232 -4.01 -2.95 2.23
C GLN A 232 -2.49 -3.16 2.37
N LEU A 233 -1.75 -2.09 2.63
CA LEU A 233 -0.31 -2.20 2.86
C LEU A 233 0.00 -3.03 4.12
N HIS A 234 -0.74 -2.79 5.19
CA HIS A 234 -0.58 -3.54 6.44
C HIS A 234 -0.91 -5.03 6.26
N GLU A 235 -1.97 -5.34 5.52
CA GLU A 235 -2.34 -6.72 5.19
C GLU A 235 -1.28 -7.41 4.32
N SER A 236 -0.74 -6.70 3.33
CA SER A 236 0.35 -7.21 2.49
C SER A 236 1.61 -7.50 3.31
N GLN A 237 2.01 -6.60 4.19
CA GLN A 237 3.15 -6.81 5.08
C GLN A 237 2.94 -7.98 6.05
N ALA A 238 1.72 -8.10 6.59
CA ALA A 238 1.38 -9.22 7.48
C ALA A 238 1.42 -10.57 6.75
N ARG A 239 0.94 -10.63 5.50
CA ARG A 239 1.03 -11.84 4.66
C ARG A 239 2.48 -12.23 4.35
N GLU A 240 3.31 -11.24 4.01
CA GLU A 240 4.73 -11.46 3.75
C GLU A 240 5.46 -11.97 4.99
N ALA A 241 5.25 -11.34 6.15
CA ALA A 241 5.82 -11.77 7.42
C ALA A 241 5.37 -13.19 7.80
N ALA A 242 4.09 -13.53 7.58
CA ALA A 242 3.57 -14.88 7.83
C ALA A 242 4.18 -15.92 6.88
N ALA A 243 4.38 -15.58 5.60
CA ALA A 243 5.04 -16.47 4.63
C ALA A 243 6.51 -16.72 5.01
N GLN A 244 7.24 -15.69 5.41
CA GLN A 244 8.63 -15.81 5.87
C GLN A 244 8.71 -16.64 7.15
N ALA A 245 7.81 -16.43 8.12
CA ALA A 245 7.76 -17.22 9.34
C ALA A 245 7.45 -18.70 9.05
N LYS A 246 6.53 -18.99 8.12
CA LYS A 246 6.23 -20.37 7.68
C LYS A 246 7.45 -21.04 7.03
N ALA A 247 8.14 -20.33 6.13
CA ALA A 247 9.33 -20.85 5.46
C ALA A 247 10.45 -21.15 6.48
N ARG A 248 10.69 -20.24 7.42
CA ARG A 248 11.67 -20.41 8.50
C ARG A 248 11.33 -21.62 9.37
N LEU A 249 10.08 -21.75 9.82
CA LEU A 249 9.64 -22.88 10.62
C LEU A 249 9.81 -24.20 9.87
N SER A 250 9.47 -24.26 8.58
CA SER A 250 9.68 -25.45 7.75
C SER A 250 11.14 -25.85 7.69
N HIS A 251 12.05 -24.90 7.51
CA HIS A 251 13.49 -25.15 7.52
C HIS A 251 13.99 -25.67 8.89
N GLU A 252 13.55 -25.04 9.99
CA GLU A 252 13.91 -25.46 11.35
C GLU A 252 13.41 -26.87 11.67
N VAL A 253 12.21 -27.25 11.20
CA VAL A 253 11.65 -28.60 11.36
C VAL A 253 12.46 -29.62 10.56
N MET A 254 12.82 -29.34 9.30
CA MET A 254 13.65 -30.23 8.49
C MET A 254 15.02 -30.46 9.13
N LEU A 255 15.65 -29.40 9.66
CA LEU A 255 16.91 -29.48 10.36
C LEU A 255 16.80 -30.31 11.66
N ALA A 256 15.73 -30.12 12.43
CA ALA A 256 15.50 -30.92 13.64
C ALA A 256 15.28 -32.40 13.30
N LEU A 257 14.54 -32.70 12.23
CA LEU A 257 14.34 -34.09 11.76
C LEU A 257 15.64 -34.74 11.32
N SER A 258 16.45 -34.04 10.53
CA SER A 258 17.78 -34.50 10.13
C SER A 258 18.66 -34.79 11.33
N LYS A 259 18.73 -33.88 12.32
CA LYS A 259 19.48 -34.11 13.55
C LYS A 259 18.97 -35.29 14.38
N ALA A 260 17.67 -35.53 14.39
CA ALA A 260 17.09 -36.68 15.08
C ALA A 260 17.49 -38.01 14.42
N VAL A 261 17.59 -38.03 13.09
CA VAL A 261 18.08 -39.21 12.34
C VAL A 261 19.57 -39.40 12.52
N ASP A 262 20.37 -38.32 12.42
CA ASP A 262 21.80 -38.36 12.70
C ASP A 262 22.10 -38.86 14.11
N ALA A 263 21.29 -38.48 15.13
CA ALA A 263 21.47 -38.95 16.51
C ALA A 263 21.22 -40.45 16.70
N LYS A 264 20.48 -41.11 15.81
CA LYS A 264 20.27 -42.57 15.80
C LYS A 264 21.51 -43.31 15.30
N ASP A 265 22.25 -42.71 14.38
CA ASP A 265 23.52 -43.24 13.84
C ASP A 265 24.68 -42.56 14.55
N HIS A 266 25.31 -43.26 15.50
CA HIS A 266 26.41 -42.74 16.34
C HIS A 266 27.61 -42.17 15.56
N TYR A 267 27.63 -42.37 14.25
CA TYR A 267 28.75 -41.99 13.38
C TYR A 267 28.49 -40.76 12.53
N THR A 268 27.30 -40.18 12.59
CA THR A 268 26.83 -39.17 11.64
C THR A 268 26.47 -37.79 12.21
N ASN A 269 27.02 -37.44 13.39
CA ASN A 269 26.72 -36.14 13.99
C ASN A 269 27.03 -34.97 13.02
N GLY A 270 25.98 -34.22 12.60
CA GLY A 270 26.06 -33.11 11.66
C GLY A 270 26.38 -33.50 10.21
N HIS A 271 26.40 -34.78 9.89
CA HIS A 271 26.64 -35.32 8.56
C HIS A 271 25.64 -34.77 7.54
N SER A 272 24.35 -34.94 7.82
CA SER A 272 23.29 -34.53 6.87
C SER A 272 23.34 -33.06 6.57
N GLU A 273 23.67 -32.19 7.55
CA GLU A 273 23.83 -30.74 7.36
C GLU A 273 25.06 -30.41 6.48
N ARG A 274 26.19 -31.11 6.68
CA ARG A 274 27.37 -30.96 5.83
C ARG A 274 27.11 -31.43 4.41
N VAL A 275 26.48 -32.58 4.21
CA VAL A 275 26.09 -33.10 2.89
C VAL A 275 25.18 -32.08 2.15
N ALA A 276 24.22 -31.49 2.86
CA ALA A 276 23.35 -30.45 2.31
C ALA A 276 24.13 -29.22 1.84
N ILE A 277 25.07 -28.72 2.65
CA ILE A 277 25.93 -27.58 2.31
C ILE A 277 26.80 -27.90 1.08
N TYR A 278 27.42 -29.07 1.04
CA TYR A 278 28.26 -29.47 -0.10
C TYR A 278 27.43 -29.63 -1.38
N SER A 279 26.25 -30.24 -1.28
CA SER A 279 25.32 -30.39 -2.40
C SER A 279 24.90 -29.03 -2.98
N ARG A 280 24.57 -28.06 -2.11
CA ARG A 280 24.25 -26.70 -2.52
C ARG A 280 25.42 -26.00 -3.20
N GLU A 281 26.64 -26.12 -2.67
CA GLU A 281 27.84 -25.51 -3.29
C GLU A 281 28.15 -26.12 -4.66
N ILE A 282 28.02 -27.45 -4.82
CA ILE A 282 28.15 -28.12 -6.11
C ILE A 282 27.10 -27.57 -7.08
N ALA A 283 25.84 -27.49 -6.68
CA ALA A 283 24.74 -26.98 -7.50
C ALA A 283 25.00 -25.51 -7.93
N ARG A 284 25.48 -24.68 -6.99
CA ARG A 284 25.86 -23.28 -7.26
C ARG A 284 26.96 -23.18 -8.32
N ARG A 285 27.99 -24.01 -8.23
CA ARG A 285 29.10 -24.07 -9.21
C ARG A 285 28.70 -24.63 -10.55
N MET A 286 27.61 -25.43 -10.59
CA MET A 286 26.99 -25.91 -11.81
C MET A 286 26.10 -24.87 -12.48
N GLY A 287 25.88 -23.69 -11.85
CA GLY A 287 25.06 -22.61 -12.39
C GLY A 287 23.56 -22.73 -12.12
N LYS A 288 23.15 -23.55 -11.16
CA LYS A 288 21.75 -23.65 -10.71
C LYS A 288 21.29 -22.34 -10.08
N ASN A 289 20.02 -21.98 -10.26
CA ASN A 289 19.44 -20.81 -9.62
C ASN A 289 19.23 -21.01 -8.11
N GLU A 290 18.96 -19.92 -7.35
CA GLU A 290 18.85 -19.97 -5.89
C GLU A 290 17.78 -20.96 -5.40
N LYS A 291 16.65 -21.07 -6.11
CA LYS A 291 15.59 -22.01 -5.78
C LYS A 291 16.04 -23.46 -5.94
N GLU A 292 16.66 -23.80 -7.06
CA GLU A 292 17.22 -25.14 -7.30
C GLU A 292 18.30 -25.49 -6.28
N GLN A 293 19.16 -24.53 -5.90
CA GLN A 293 20.18 -24.72 -4.86
C GLN A 293 19.56 -25.06 -3.51
N GLU A 294 18.46 -24.37 -3.14
CA GLU A 294 17.75 -24.62 -1.88
C GLU A 294 17.02 -25.97 -1.88
N GLU A 295 16.40 -26.35 -3.02
CA GLU A 295 15.77 -27.66 -3.19
C GLU A 295 16.81 -28.79 -3.01
N ILE A 296 17.97 -28.66 -3.65
CA ILE A 296 19.07 -29.64 -3.51
C ILE A 296 19.64 -29.67 -2.09
N TYR A 297 19.72 -28.51 -1.43
CA TYR A 297 20.07 -28.43 0.00
C TYR A 297 19.11 -29.25 0.86
N CYS A 298 17.80 -29.06 0.69
CA CYS A 298 16.78 -29.80 1.44
C CYS A 298 16.84 -31.33 1.14
N MET A 299 17.09 -31.71 -0.11
CA MET A 299 17.27 -33.11 -0.51
C MET A 299 18.49 -33.71 0.19
N GLY A 300 19.62 -32.99 0.20
CA GLY A 300 20.84 -33.42 0.90
C GLY A 300 20.64 -33.51 2.42
N LEU A 301 19.87 -32.58 3.00
CA LEU A 301 19.59 -32.58 4.44
C LEU A 301 18.77 -33.80 4.90
N LEU A 302 17.88 -34.30 4.04
CA LEU A 302 16.96 -35.39 4.35
C LEU A 302 17.26 -36.70 3.59
N HIS A 303 18.44 -36.80 2.92
CA HIS A 303 18.78 -37.96 2.10
C HIS A 303 18.72 -39.27 2.90
N ASP A 304 19.13 -39.22 4.13
CA ASP A 304 19.27 -40.36 5.05
C ASP A 304 18.06 -40.55 5.98
N VAL A 305 16.95 -39.80 5.80
CA VAL A 305 15.78 -39.85 6.71
C VAL A 305 15.24 -41.28 6.89
N GLY A 306 15.36 -42.14 5.87
CA GLY A 306 14.91 -43.52 5.92
C GLY A 306 15.68 -44.43 6.91
N LYS A 307 16.84 -44.00 7.43
CA LYS A 307 17.55 -44.71 8.51
C LYS A 307 16.70 -44.88 9.78
N ILE A 308 15.62 -44.10 9.91
CA ILE A 308 14.64 -44.29 10.98
C ILE A 308 14.03 -45.70 10.96
N GLY A 309 13.88 -46.30 9.79
CA GLY A 309 13.35 -47.66 9.60
C GLY A 309 14.38 -48.78 9.85
N VAL A 310 15.68 -48.50 9.88
CA VAL A 310 16.73 -49.50 10.07
C VAL A 310 16.88 -49.84 11.58
N PRO A 311 16.94 -51.13 11.99
CA PRO A 311 17.18 -51.52 13.35
C PRO A 311 18.52 -50.94 13.89
N ILE A 312 18.51 -50.40 15.13
CA ILE A 312 19.66 -49.70 15.69
C ILE A 312 20.87 -50.62 15.89
N GLU A 313 20.61 -51.89 16.15
CA GLU A 313 21.62 -52.93 16.33
C GLU A 313 22.40 -53.20 15.03
N ILE A 314 21.71 -53.07 13.87
CA ILE A 314 22.34 -53.23 12.57
C ILE A 314 23.07 -51.97 12.17
N LEU A 315 22.42 -50.81 12.35
CA LEU A 315 22.98 -49.50 12.01
C LEU A 315 24.30 -49.22 12.71
N ASN A 316 24.38 -49.57 14.01
CA ASN A 316 25.54 -49.30 14.86
C ASN A 316 26.42 -50.54 15.09
N LYS A 317 26.29 -51.59 14.27
CA LYS A 317 27.07 -52.83 14.43
C LYS A 317 28.56 -52.58 14.24
N LYS A 318 29.36 -53.04 15.22
CA LYS A 318 30.81 -53.03 15.11
C LYS A 318 31.29 -54.31 14.42
N GLY A 319 31.60 -54.22 13.14
CA GLY A 319 32.13 -55.36 12.38
C GLY A 319 31.50 -55.50 10.99
N LYS A 320 31.79 -56.59 10.32
CA LYS A 320 31.24 -56.85 8.99
C LYS A 320 29.74 -57.16 9.09
N LEU A 321 28.96 -56.58 8.21
CA LEU A 321 27.54 -56.88 8.02
C LEU A 321 27.40 -58.22 7.26
N THR A 322 26.35 -58.95 7.57
CA THR A 322 25.89 -60.03 6.67
C THR A 322 25.18 -59.44 5.46
N ASP A 323 24.91 -60.26 4.47
CA ASP A 323 24.17 -59.77 3.24
C ASP A 323 22.77 -59.29 3.64
N GLU A 324 22.07 -59.99 4.52
CA GLU A 324 20.75 -59.63 5.03
C GLU A 324 20.77 -58.30 5.83
N GLU A 325 21.79 -58.11 6.65
CA GLU A 325 21.98 -56.86 7.39
C GLU A 325 22.33 -55.71 6.46
N PHE A 326 23.09 -55.95 5.43
CA PHE A 326 23.40 -54.95 4.41
C PHE A 326 22.16 -54.57 3.59
N ASP A 327 21.29 -55.56 3.24
CA ASP A 327 20.00 -55.31 2.59
C ASP A 327 19.08 -54.51 3.50
N ALA A 328 19.08 -54.77 4.81
CA ALA A 328 18.33 -53.92 5.75
C ALA A 328 18.86 -52.47 5.79
N ILE A 329 20.15 -52.21 5.66
CA ILE A 329 20.70 -50.88 5.55
C ILE A 329 20.25 -50.27 4.19
N LYS A 330 20.37 -50.97 3.06
CA LYS A 330 19.95 -50.47 1.75
C LYS A 330 18.47 -50.05 1.70
N SER A 331 17.63 -50.69 2.52
CA SER A 331 16.20 -50.35 2.59
C SER A 331 15.91 -48.89 3.03
N HIS A 332 16.90 -48.19 3.66
CA HIS A 332 16.69 -46.79 4.04
C HIS A 332 16.42 -45.90 2.84
N THR A 333 16.95 -46.19 1.67
CA THR A 333 16.70 -45.41 0.45
C THR A 333 15.23 -45.48 0.03
N VAL A 334 14.64 -46.67 0.05
CA VAL A 334 13.23 -46.88 -0.28
C VAL A 334 12.32 -46.31 0.83
N THR A 335 12.68 -46.56 2.11
CA THR A 335 11.93 -46.01 3.26
C THR A 335 11.95 -44.46 3.26
N GLY A 336 13.10 -43.86 2.98
CA GLY A 336 13.24 -42.41 2.86
C GLY A 336 12.39 -41.83 1.73
N TYR A 337 12.38 -42.46 0.59
CA TYR A 337 11.51 -42.11 -0.52
C TYR A 337 10.04 -42.13 -0.12
N GLU A 338 9.57 -43.23 0.51
CA GLU A 338 8.18 -43.38 0.94
C GLU A 338 7.76 -42.31 1.96
N ILE A 339 8.66 -41.91 2.86
CA ILE A 339 8.42 -40.83 3.81
C ILE A 339 8.32 -39.47 3.09
N LEU A 340 9.29 -39.15 2.23
CA LEU A 340 9.42 -37.81 1.66
C LEU A 340 8.48 -37.55 0.47
N LYS A 341 8.02 -38.60 -0.25
CA LYS A 341 7.08 -38.44 -1.37
C LYS A 341 5.74 -37.82 -0.97
N THR A 342 5.42 -37.82 0.33
CA THR A 342 4.22 -37.17 0.86
C THR A 342 4.34 -35.65 0.93
N ILE A 343 5.56 -35.12 0.83
CA ILE A 343 5.84 -33.68 0.86
C ILE A 343 5.82 -33.17 -0.58
N THR A 344 4.81 -32.39 -0.93
CA THR A 344 4.60 -31.88 -2.29
C THR A 344 5.12 -30.45 -2.50
N GLU A 345 5.42 -29.73 -1.42
CA GLU A 345 5.88 -28.34 -1.46
C GLU A 345 7.28 -28.17 -2.06
N ILE A 346 8.12 -29.22 -1.96
CA ILE A 346 9.47 -29.24 -2.55
C ILE A 346 9.49 -30.35 -3.60
N PRO A 347 9.42 -30.00 -4.91
CA PRO A 347 9.45 -30.98 -5.97
C PRO A 347 10.70 -31.85 -5.91
N GLY A 348 10.54 -33.13 -6.06
CA GLY A 348 11.68 -34.06 -6.11
C GLY A 348 12.39 -34.30 -4.76
N LEU A 349 11.87 -33.83 -3.63
CA LEU A 349 12.52 -34.00 -2.31
C LEU A 349 12.87 -35.47 -2.01
N SER A 350 12.01 -36.41 -2.40
CA SER A 350 12.22 -37.85 -2.23
C SER A 350 13.29 -38.42 -3.15
N THR A 351 13.67 -37.74 -4.24
CA THR A 351 14.66 -38.16 -5.23
C THR A 351 16.03 -38.35 -4.60
N GLY A 352 16.47 -37.40 -3.79
CA GLY A 352 17.72 -37.48 -3.06
C GLY A 352 17.78 -38.71 -2.16
N ALA A 353 16.72 -38.99 -1.41
CA ALA A 353 16.66 -40.11 -0.48
C ALA A 353 16.69 -41.46 -1.23
N ARG A 354 16.01 -41.57 -2.38
CA ARG A 354 15.94 -42.87 -3.10
C ARG A 354 17.23 -43.20 -3.81
N TRP A 355 17.88 -42.26 -4.51
CA TRP A 355 18.90 -42.57 -5.50
C TRP A 355 20.30 -42.04 -5.17
N HIS A 356 20.56 -41.47 -3.99
CA HIS A 356 21.91 -40.99 -3.63
C HIS A 356 22.96 -42.10 -3.52
N HIS A 357 22.57 -43.39 -3.47
CA HIS A 357 23.48 -44.54 -3.49
C HIS A 357 23.54 -45.22 -4.87
N GLU A 358 22.87 -44.66 -5.89
CA GLU A 358 23.12 -45.08 -7.25
C GLU A 358 24.50 -44.67 -7.71
N ARG A 359 25.07 -45.45 -8.59
CA ARG A 359 26.40 -45.22 -9.11
C ARG A 359 26.35 -44.99 -10.62
N TYR A 360 27.16 -44.11 -11.12
CA TYR A 360 27.20 -43.79 -12.55
C TYR A 360 27.42 -45.01 -13.47
N ASP A 361 28.14 -46.03 -12.94
CA ASP A 361 28.41 -47.32 -13.63
C ASP A 361 27.28 -48.35 -13.49
N GLY A 362 26.13 -48.02 -12.88
CA GLY A 362 24.97 -48.90 -12.70
C GLY A 362 25.13 -49.97 -11.62
N LYS A 363 26.17 -49.91 -10.81
CA LYS A 363 26.42 -50.88 -9.73
C LYS A 363 25.93 -50.38 -8.36
N GLY A 364 25.06 -49.39 -8.38
CA GLY A 364 24.44 -48.80 -7.18
C GLY A 364 23.17 -49.52 -6.73
N TYR A 365 22.43 -48.88 -5.87
CA TYR A 365 21.14 -49.37 -5.38
C TYR A 365 20.23 -48.15 -5.07
N PRO A 366 18.90 -48.30 -5.02
CA PRO A 366 18.13 -49.56 -4.96
C PRO A 366 17.72 -50.08 -6.34
N ASP A 367 17.72 -49.26 -7.40
CA ASP A 367 17.14 -49.59 -8.68
C ASP A 367 18.19 -49.97 -9.74
N GLY A 368 19.49 -49.73 -9.48
CA GLY A 368 20.60 -50.02 -10.40
C GLY A 368 20.63 -49.10 -11.64
N LEU A 369 20.21 -47.84 -11.45
CA LEU A 369 20.23 -46.81 -12.50
C LEU A 369 21.67 -46.49 -12.89
N SER A 370 21.90 -46.10 -14.15
CA SER A 370 23.23 -45.76 -14.65
C SER A 370 23.26 -44.46 -15.46
N GLY A 371 24.40 -43.78 -15.44
CA GLY A 371 24.60 -42.59 -16.24
C GLY A 371 23.60 -41.49 -15.88
N GLU A 372 22.99 -40.89 -16.91
CA GLU A 372 22.02 -39.80 -16.79
C GLU A 372 20.60 -40.26 -16.43
N ASP A 373 20.33 -41.58 -16.39
CA ASP A 373 19.08 -42.12 -15.87
C ASP A 373 18.96 -41.86 -14.35
N ILE A 374 20.10 -41.67 -13.67
CA ILE A 374 20.12 -41.22 -12.28
C ILE A 374 19.80 -39.73 -12.24
N PRO A 375 18.78 -39.28 -11.48
CA PRO A 375 18.48 -37.86 -11.34
C PRO A 375 19.72 -37.03 -10.94
N GLU A 376 19.88 -35.84 -11.54
CA GLU A 376 21.07 -35.02 -11.34
C GLU A 376 21.28 -34.67 -9.87
N GLU A 377 20.21 -34.36 -9.12
CA GLU A 377 20.23 -34.06 -7.71
C GLU A 377 20.80 -35.25 -6.90
N ALA A 378 20.40 -36.44 -7.22
CA ALA A 378 20.90 -37.67 -6.58
C ALA A 378 22.38 -37.89 -6.86
N ARG A 379 22.86 -37.62 -8.10
CA ARG A 379 24.29 -37.67 -8.45
C ARG A 379 25.11 -36.64 -7.70
N ILE A 380 24.57 -35.41 -7.47
CA ILE A 380 25.19 -34.37 -6.66
C ILE A 380 25.31 -34.85 -5.22
N ILE A 381 24.21 -35.36 -4.63
CA ILE A 381 24.19 -35.83 -3.22
C ILE A 381 25.11 -37.03 -3.03
N CYS A 382 25.16 -37.98 -3.98
CA CYS A 382 26.09 -39.09 -3.94
C CYS A 382 27.54 -38.65 -3.76
N LEU A 383 27.97 -37.65 -4.52
CA LEU A 383 29.33 -37.11 -4.41
C LEU A 383 29.56 -36.34 -3.12
N ALA A 384 28.59 -35.52 -2.69
CA ALA A 384 28.63 -34.77 -1.46
C ALA A 384 28.70 -35.67 -0.23
N ASP A 385 27.92 -36.77 -0.16
CA ASP A 385 27.93 -37.76 0.86
C ASP A 385 29.30 -38.47 0.94
N CYS A 386 29.81 -38.93 -0.22
CA CYS A 386 31.14 -39.55 -0.28
C CYS A 386 32.25 -38.58 0.12
N TYR A 387 32.14 -37.30 -0.21
CA TYR A 387 33.12 -36.30 0.25
C TYR A 387 33.07 -36.12 1.73
N ASP A 388 31.91 -36.02 2.35
CA ASP A 388 31.76 -35.95 3.81
C ASP A 388 32.32 -37.23 4.47
N ALA A 389 32.01 -38.42 3.93
CA ALA A 389 32.51 -39.67 4.44
C ALA A 389 34.05 -39.75 4.46
N MET A 390 34.73 -39.11 3.51
CA MET A 390 36.20 -39.09 3.44
C MET A 390 36.84 -38.00 4.30
N THR A 391 36.13 -36.90 4.53
CA THR A 391 36.68 -35.67 5.15
C THR A 391 36.29 -35.52 6.63
N SER A 392 35.24 -36.21 7.07
CA SER A 392 34.76 -36.14 8.45
C SER A 392 35.43 -37.19 9.35
N ARG A 393 35.51 -36.86 10.63
CA ARG A 393 36.01 -37.78 11.67
C ARG A 393 34.95 -38.85 11.98
N ARG A 394 35.24 -40.11 11.68
CA ARG A 394 34.37 -41.25 12.01
C ARG A 394 35.08 -42.14 13.00
N SER A 395 34.34 -42.92 13.81
CA SER A 395 34.93 -43.80 14.86
C SER A 395 35.96 -44.79 14.33
N TYR A 396 35.94 -45.07 13.03
CA TYR A 396 36.83 -46.10 12.41
C TYR A 396 37.81 -45.50 11.41
N SER A 397 37.73 -44.20 11.10
CA SER A 397 38.63 -43.60 10.12
C SER A 397 39.04 -42.17 10.50
N VAL A 398 40.32 -41.90 10.31
CA VAL A 398 40.86 -40.55 10.38
C VAL A 398 40.52 -39.84 9.08
N PRO A 399 40.13 -38.53 9.11
CA PRO A 399 39.90 -37.75 7.91
C PRO A 399 41.05 -37.87 6.92
N LYS A 400 40.77 -38.17 5.68
CA LYS A 400 41.79 -38.26 4.63
C LYS A 400 42.38 -36.88 4.33
N PRO A 401 43.68 -36.79 3.98
CA PRO A 401 44.27 -35.56 3.45
C PRO A 401 43.54 -35.12 2.18
N GLN A 402 43.48 -33.80 1.92
CA GLN A 402 42.70 -33.20 0.81
C GLN A 402 43.16 -33.70 -0.56
N ASP A 403 44.48 -33.84 -0.76
CA ASP A 403 45.07 -34.40 -1.97
C ASP A 403 44.66 -35.87 -2.19
N ALA A 404 44.56 -36.68 -1.15
CA ALA A 404 44.06 -38.04 -1.24
C ALA A 404 42.57 -38.12 -1.55
N VAL A 405 41.74 -37.20 -1.02
CA VAL A 405 40.33 -37.09 -1.35
C VAL A 405 40.15 -36.67 -2.83
N ARG A 406 40.91 -35.65 -3.29
CA ARG A 406 40.92 -35.22 -4.68
C ARG A 406 41.29 -36.36 -5.63
N ALA A 407 42.35 -37.11 -5.31
CA ALA A 407 42.80 -38.25 -6.15
C ALA A 407 41.72 -39.33 -6.20
N GLU A 408 41.04 -39.63 -5.08
CA GLU A 408 39.97 -40.63 -5.04
C GLU A 408 38.74 -40.22 -5.89
N ILE A 409 38.33 -38.95 -5.82
CA ILE A 409 37.23 -38.45 -6.66
C ILE A 409 37.59 -38.61 -8.16
N LEU A 410 38.79 -38.20 -8.55
CA LEU A 410 39.25 -38.38 -9.93
C LEU A 410 39.33 -39.86 -10.35
N ARG A 411 39.78 -40.77 -9.45
CA ARG A 411 39.81 -42.22 -9.69
C ARG A 411 38.42 -42.82 -9.92
N CYS A 412 37.43 -42.31 -9.20
CA CYS A 412 36.04 -42.81 -9.27
C CYS A 412 35.17 -42.06 -10.33
N ARG A 413 35.76 -41.09 -11.05
CA ARG A 413 35.12 -40.38 -12.16
C ARG A 413 34.65 -41.37 -13.25
N SER A 414 33.43 -41.20 -13.72
CA SER A 414 32.75 -42.08 -14.69
C SER A 414 32.50 -43.52 -14.22
N THR A 415 32.77 -43.82 -12.93
CA THR A 415 32.38 -45.12 -12.33
C THR A 415 31.40 -44.92 -11.19
N GLN A 416 31.83 -44.43 -10.07
CA GLN A 416 30.92 -44.08 -8.96
C GLN A 416 30.25 -42.73 -9.20
N PHE A 417 31.01 -41.75 -9.69
CA PHE A 417 30.57 -40.38 -9.80
C PHE A 417 30.33 -39.95 -11.25
N ASP A 418 29.35 -39.08 -11.44
CA ASP A 418 29.16 -38.35 -12.69
C ASP A 418 30.44 -37.56 -13.01
N PRO A 419 30.97 -37.68 -14.26
CA PRO A 419 32.21 -37.02 -14.63
C PRO A 419 32.16 -35.48 -14.55
N LEU A 420 31.01 -34.86 -14.86
CA LEU A 420 30.87 -33.40 -14.82
C LEU A 420 30.80 -32.90 -13.36
N ILE A 421 30.07 -33.60 -12.51
CA ILE A 421 29.93 -33.26 -11.09
C ILE A 421 31.27 -33.50 -10.35
N ALA A 422 31.99 -34.57 -10.70
CA ALA A 422 33.33 -34.84 -10.17
C ALA A 422 34.31 -33.72 -10.54
N ASP A 423 34.29 -33.22 -11.78
CA ASP A 423 35.14 -32.10 -12.22
C ASP A 423 34.79 -30.78 -11.49
N VAL A 424 33.51 -30.56 -11.16
CA VAL A 424 33.07 -29.43 -10.35
C VAL A 424 33.62 -29.57 -8.91
N MET A 425 33.47 -30.72 -8.30
CA MET A 425 33.94 -30.97 -6.93
C MET A 425 35.47 -30.84 -6.83
N VAL A 426 36.23 -31.30 -7.81
CA VAL A 426 37.68 -31.12 -7.86
C VAL A 426 38.06 -29.66 -7.86
N ARG A 427 37.35 -28.82 -8.63
CA ARG A 427 37.57 -27.36 -8.61
C ARG A 427 37.22 -26.73 -7.25
N ILE A 428 36.16 -27.19 -6.58
CA ILE A 428 35.82 -26.75 -5.25
C ILE A 428 36.94 -27.07 -4.26
N ILE A 429 37.48 -28.28 -4.33
CA ILE A 429 38.63 -28.72 -3.51
C ILE A 429 39.88 -27.90 -3.78
N ASP A 430 40.17 -27.61 -5.05
CA ASP A 430 41.35 -26.84 -5.47
C ASP A 430 41.26 -25.37 -5.03
N ASP A 431 40.05 -24.81 -4.98
CA ASP A 431 39.79 -23.42 -4.53
C ASP A 431 39.81 -23.32 -2.97
N ASP A 432 39.48 -24.39 -2.24
CA ASP A 432 39.41 -24.41 -0.77
C ASP A 432 40.79 -24.67 -0.11
N THR A 433 41.74 -23.80 -0.37
CA THR A 433 43.13 -23.92 0.11
C THR A 433 43.27 -23.82 1.64
N GLU A 434 42.27 -23.22 2.31
CA GLU A 434 42.26 -23.07 3.77
C GLU A 434 41.40 -24.11 4.48
N PHE A 435 40.85 -25.09 3.76
CA PHE A 435 39.97 -26.16 4.29
C PHE A 435 38.72 -25.66 4.99
N LYS A 436 38.21 -24.48 4.60
CA LYS A 436 37.04 -23.82 5.22
C LYS A 436 35.74 -24.63 5.08
N MET A 437 35.61 -25.41 4.05
CA MET A 437 34.44 -26.32 3.91
C MET A 437 34.37 -27.37 5.01
N ARG A 438 35.47 -27.76 5.61
CA ARG A 438 35.53 -28.71 6.74
C ARG A 438 35.19 -28.03 8.06
N GLU A 439 35.50 -26.74 8.23
CA GLU A 439 35.41 -26.01 9.50
C GLU A 439 34.05 -25.30 9.69
N ILE A 440 33.24 -25.16 8.64
CA ILE A 440 31.97 -24.39 8.68
C ILE A 440 30.99 -24.91 9.74
N ILE A 441 31.17 -26.16 10.24
CA ILE A 441 30.21 -26.80 11.14
C ILE A 441 30.81 -27.20 12.50
N GLU A 442 32.11 -27.06 12.69
CA GLU A 442 32.74 -27.36 13.99
C GLU A 442 32.72 -26.17 15.00
N LYS A 443 32.07 -25.03 14.65
CA LYS A 443 31.81 -23.88 15.52
C LYS A 443 30.33 -23.83 15.93
#